data_d012c12380eeba4fcb20868d54ad2c4d
#
_entry.id   d012c12380eeba4fcb20868d54ad2c4d
#
_cell.length_a   1.000
_cell.length_b   1.000
_cell.length_c   1.000
_cell.angle_alpha   90.00
_cell.angle_beta   90.00
_cell.angle_gamma   90.00
#
_symmetry.space_group_name_H-M   'P 1'
#
loop_
_entity.id
_entity.type
_entity.pdbx_description
1 polymer ?
#
loop_
_entity_poly.entity_id
_entity_poly.type
_entity_poly.pdbx_seq_one_letter_code
_entity_poly.pdbx_strand_id
1 'polypeptide(L)'
;MFYLLNNKTLKIIGFTILLFLHCFLSIFSLQAQRTKSSQHSPAVLFLSEYISIPSETGNENAAATFLMENFKAKGFHIQIITDSIGCVNFAASLYPLENNKPNIVFLNHMDVVPVGDTSLWIYPPYSRTIAKGKVWGRGTLDNKGIAVMQIFAVEKFIDLAKKTDLPYNVTILCVSGEETGGKNGSAIVSKNFKENFNPVVVIGEGGAGMKNINFLSRHKSFFGISITEKTLLWLKLNYKVQTVGHASIAGQEYAYKGLINGLQKLTNKNQPIMMTEEAKLMLTSIGKEMGGIKGYVFKNLEKKIYRSSLKRHVNRNPVIESLLCNNITITNINSENYTPNQINMEVSATLDCRLLPSVKPEDIIQEIHNCINDSLLEITILN
;
A
#
# COMPACT_ATOMS: atom_id res chain seq x y z
N MET A 1 1.87 -8.29 86.07
CA MET A 1 2.97 -7.41 85.69
C MET A 1 2.65 -6.88 84.26
N PHE A 2 1.92 -5.75 84.19
CA PHE A 2 1.55 -5.14 82.88
C PHE A 2 2.62 -4.11 82.55
N TYR A 3 3.35 -4.38 81.46
CA TYR A 3 4.24 -3.38 80.89
C TYR A 3 3.41 -2.36 80.10
N LEU A 4 3.27 -1.15 80.60
CA LEU A 4 2.74 -0.02 79.82
C LEU A 4 3.76 0.43 78.82
N LEU A 5 3.48 0.17 77.57
CA LEU A 5 4.27 0.65 76.44
C LEU A 5 4.24 2.20 76.42
N ASN A 6 5.41 2.81 76.40
CA ASN A 6 5.58 4.24 76.41
C ASN A 6 4.95 4.88 75.14
N ASN A 7 4.30 6.02 75.26
CA ASN A 7 3.61 6.79 74.22
C ASN A 7 4.45 7.03 72.93
N LYS A 8 5.78 7.02 73.03
CA LYS A 8 6.67 7.07 71.84
C LYS A 8 6.67 5.77 71.07
N THR A 9 6.64 4.62 71.75
CA THR A 9 6.63 3.30 71.09
C THR A 9 5.30 3.03 70.39
N LEU A 10 4.19 3.46 70.96
CA LEU A 10 2.86 3.39 70.33
C LEU A 10 2.77 4.27 69.05
N LYS A 11 3.36 5.45 69.04
CA LYS A 11 3.41 6.34 67.89
C LYS A 11 4.28 5.75 66.76
N ILE A 12 5.40 5.11 67.08
CA ILE A 12 6.28 4.45 66.09
C ILE A 12 5.58 3.24 65.52
N ILE A 13 4.92 2.40 66.31
CA ILE A 13 4.16 1.23 65.82
C ILE A 13 3.00 1.70 64.91
N GLY A 14 2.26 2.74 65.31
CA GLY A 14 1.18 3.32 64.50
C GLY A 14 1.67 3.85 63.16
N PHE A 15 2.82 4.57 63.15
CA PHE A 15 3.41 5.07 61.92
C PHE A 15 3.93 3.95 60.99
N THR A 16 4.52 2.90 61.56
CA THR A 16 5.00 1.75 60.81
C THR A 16 3.83 0.96 60.19
N ILE A 17 2.73 0.77 60.91
CA ILE A 17 1.51 0.12 60.41
C ILE A 17 0.89 0.99 59.29
N LEU A 18 0.85 2.31 59.44
CA LEU A 18 0.32 3.20 58.40
C LEU A 18 1.17 3.18 57.14
N LEU A 19 2.51 3.13 57.28
CA LEU A 19 3.44 2.98 56.13
C LEU A 19 3.26 1.63 55.42
N PHE A 20 3.12 0.55 56.21
CA PHE A 20 2.85 -0.77 55.64
C PHE A 20 1.49 -0.85 54.90
N LEU A 21 0.44 -0.23 55.47
CA LEU A 21 -0.86 -0.15 54.81
C LEU A 21 -0.79 0.69 53.52
N HIS A 22 -0.04 1.78 53.53
CA HIS A 22 0.14 2.64 52.36
C HIS A 22 0.94 1.92 51.24
N CYS A 23 2.02 1.23 51.61
CA CYS A 23 2.76 0.38 50.65
C CYS A 23 1.90 -0.77 50.12
N PHE A 24 1.10 -1.42 50.96
CA PHE A 24 0.21 -2.51 50.58
C PHE A 24 -0.89 -2.03 49.61
N LEU A 25 -1.52 -0.88 49.92
CA LEU A 25 -2.50 -0.24 49.05
C LEU A 25 -1.89 0.23 47.72
N SER A 26 -0.65 0.73 47.75
CA SER A 26 0.08 1.13 46.54
C SER A 26 0.44 -0.06 45.66
N ILE A 27 0.81 -1.20 46.26
CA ILE A 27 1.06 -2.47 45.51
C ILE A 27 -0.24 -3.01 44.89
N PHE A 28 -1.35 -2.95 45.61
CA PHE A 28 -2.66 -3.37 45.07
C PHE A 28 -3.16 -2.44 44.00
N SER A 29 -2.93 -1.11 44.08
CA SER A 29 -3.28 -0.19 43.02
C SER A 29 -2.38 -0.35 41.78
N LEU A 30 -1.09 -0.67 41.95
CA LEU A 30 -0.19 -1.03 40.83
C LEU A 30 -0.57 -2.38 40.20
N GLN A 31 -1.00 -3.37 40.98
CA GLN A 31 -1.50 -4.63 40.43
C GLN A 31 -2.86 -4.46 39.74
N ALA A 32 -3.77 -3.64 40.29
CA ALA A 32 -5.03 -3.29 39.62
C ALA A 32 -4.84 -2.49 38.33
N GLN A 33 -3.77 -1.68 38.22
CA GLN A 33 -3.38 -1.04 36.96
C GLN A 33 -2.72 -2.03 35.96
N ARG A 34 -2.06 -3.10 36.45
CA ARG A 34 -1.51 -4.16 35.60
C ARG A 34 -2.55 -5.16 35.11
N THR A 35 -3.70 -5.26 35.74
CA THR A 35 -4.82 -6.11 35.31
C THR A 35 -5.90 -5.38 34.52
N LYS A 36 -5.62 -4.21 33.90
CA LYS A 36 -6.31 -3.87 32.67
C LYS A 36 -5.83 -4.88 31.65
N SER A 37 -6.50 -6.02 31.62
CA SER A 37 -6.52 -6.96 30.50
C SER A 37 -6.43 -6.11 29.24
N SER A 38 -5.40 -6.29 28.42
CA SER A 38 -5.28 -5.67 27.11
C SER A 38 -6.36 -6.29 26.23
N GLN A 39 -7.61 -5.94 26.49
CA GLN A 39 -8.73 -6.36 25.69
C GLN A 39 -8.56 -5.61 24.36
N HIS A 40 -8.07 -6.34 23.35
CA HIS A 40 -7.91 -5.79 22.03
C HIS A 40 -9.24 -5.27 21.51
N SER A 41 -9.24 -4.17 20.78
CA SER A 41 -10.47 -3.64 20.21
C SER A 41 -11.11 -4.67 19.27
N PRO A 42 -12.44 -4.64 19.11
CA PRO A 42 -13.14 -5.54 18.17
C PRO A 42 -12.53 -5.54 16.77
N ALA A 43 -12.09 -4.38 16.27
CA ALA A 43 -11.44 -4.26 14.98
C ALA A 43 -10.10 -5.02 14.92
N VAL A 44 -9.30 -4.98 16.00
CA VAL A 44 -8.03 -5.71 16.07
C VAL A 44 -8.26 -7.22 16.09
N LEU A 45 -9.27 -7.69 16.83
CA LEU A 45 -9.63 -9.11 16.88
C LEU A 45 -10.14 -9.59 15.53
N PHE A 46 -11.02 -8.81 14.90
CA PHE A 46 -11.55 -9.10 13.57
C PHE A 46 -10.42 -9.17 12.52
N LEU A 47 -9.50 -8.20 12.53
CA LEU A 47 -8.34 -8.22 11.64
C LEU A 47 -7.49 -9.48 11.85
N SER A 48 -7.20 -9.81 13.11
CA SER A 48 -6.43 -11.02 13.44
C SER A 48 -7.10 -12.29 12.92
N GLU A 49 -8.43 -12.36 13.00
CA GLU A 49 -9.21 -13.48 12.45
C GLU A 49 -9.20 -13.49 10.92
N TYR A 50 -9.43 -12.34 10.28
CA TYR A 50 -9.42 -12.22 8.83
C TYR A 50 -8.04 -12.55 8.23
N ILE A 51 -6.93 -12.16 8.89
CA ILE A 51 -5.57 -12.51 8.46
C ILE A 51 -5.34 -14.02 8.50
N SER A 52 -5.97 -14.75 9.44
CA SER A 52 -5.78 -16.20 9.55
C SER A 52 -6.33 -17.00 8.37
N ILE A 53 -7.10 -16.36 7.51
CA ILE A 53 -7.67 -17.00 6.31
C ILE A 53 -6.70 -16.76 5.15
N PRO A 54 -6.00 -17.78 4.65
CA PRO A 54 -5.19 -17.66 3.45
C PRO A 54 -6.06 -17.24 2.25
N SER A 55 -5.59 -16.25 1.51
CA SER A 55 -6.29 -15.74 0.32
C SER A 55 -5.30 -15.25 -0.72
N GLU A 56 -4.29 -16.06 -1.02
CA GLU A 56 -3.41 -15.78 -2.16
C GLU A 56 -4.23 -15.74 -3.44
N THR A 57 -3.83 -14.91 -4.39
CA THR A 57 -4.60 -14.67 -5.63
C THR A 57 -5.09 -15.96 -6.26
N GLY A 58 -6.39 -16.06 -6.53
CA GLY A 58 -7.09 -17.25 -7.04
C GLY A 58 -7.65 -18.17 -5.94
N ASN A 59 -7.46 -17.84 -4.65
CA ASN A 59 -7.95 -18.61 -3.49
C ASN A 59 -8.74 -17.75 -2.49
N GLU A 60 -9.44 -16.72 -2.97
CA GLU A 60 -10.11 -15.71 -2.12
C GLU A 60 -11.45 -16.16 -1.55
N ASN A 61 -12.02 -17.29 -2.00
CA ASN A 61 -13.39 -17.71 -1.67
C ASN A 61 -13.64 -17.81 -0.17
N ALA A 62 -12.71 -18.34 0.61
CA ALA A 62 -12.85 -18.44 2.06
C ALA A 62 -12.86 -17.05 2.72
N ALA A 63 -12.04 -16.13 2.24
CA ALA A 63 -12.00 -14.74 2.68
C ALA A 63 -13.29 -14.00 2.34
N ALA A 64 -13.82 -14.20 1.12
CA ALA A 64 -15.10 -13.64 0.69
C ALA A 64 -16.25 -14.16 1.55
N THR A 65 -16.34 -15.47 1.78
CA THR A 65 -17.36 -16.08 2.64
C THR A 65 -17.33 -15.51 4.04
N PHE A 66 -16.15 -15.44 4.66
CA PHE A 66 -15.98 -14.85 5.98
C PHE A 66 -16.48 -13.40 6.04
N LEU A 67 -16.12 -12.58 5.07
CA LEU A 67 -16.56 -11.19 5.02
C LEU A 67 -18.06 -11.08 4.81
N MET A 68 -18.64 -11.81 3.84
CA MET A 68 -20.08 -11.77 3.53
C MET A 68 -20.93 -12.17 4.73
N GLU A 69 -20.56 -13.23 5.47
CA GLU A 69 -21.26 -13.66 6.68
C GLU A 69 -21.22 -12.58 7.76
N ASN A 70 -20.06 -11.98 7.98
CA ASN A 70 -19.90 -10.90 8.95
C ASN A 70 -20.67 -9.63 8.56
N PHE A 71 -20.65 -9.24 7.30
CA PHE A 71 -21.44 -8.10 6.81
C PHE A 71 -22.94 -8.36 6.95
N LYS A 72 -23.40 -9.55 6.58
CA LYS A 72 -24.81 -9.93 6.72
C LYS A 72 -25.27 -9.91 8.17
N ALA A 73 -24.45 -10.43 9.08
CA ALA A 73 -24.72 -10.40 10.52
C ALA A 73 -24.83 -8.97 11.07
N LYS A 74 -24.09 -8.03 10.52
CA LYS A 74 -24.13 -6.60 10.86
C LYS A 74 -25.31 -5.85 10.23
N GLY A 75 -25.99 -6.43 9.25
CA GLY A 75 -27.17 -5.89 8.59
C GLY A 75 -26.90 -5.12 7.30
N PHE A 76 -25.77 -5.38 6.64
CA PHE A 76 -25.52 -4.91 5.29
C PHE A 76 -26.35 -5.70 4.27
N HIS A 77 -26.71 -5.03 3.17
CA HIS A 77 -27.22 -5.67 1.97
C HIS A 77 -26.06 -6.22 1.16
N ILE A 78 -26.09 -7.52 0.84
CA ILE A 78 -25.02 -8.21 0.10
C ILE A 78 -25.47 -8.45 -1.32
N GLN A 79 -24.68 -7.98 -2.29
CA GLN A 79 -24.83 -8.34 -3.70
C GLN A 79 -23.55 -9.05 -4.18
N ILE A 80 -23.71 -10.29 -4.62
CA ILE A 80 -22.60 -11.07 -5.17
C ILE A 80 -22.44 -10.66 -6.64
N ILE A 81 -21.21 -10.34 -7.01
CA ILE A 81 -20.77 -10.05 -8.37
C ILE A 81 -19.79 -11.16 -8.69
N THR A 82 -20.23 -12.18 -9.44
CA THR A 82 -19.38 -13.31 -9.84
C THR A 82 -18.97 -13.18 -11.28
N ASP A 83 -17.79 -13.69 -11.58
CA ASP A 83 -17.34 -13.83 -12.95
C ASP A 83 -17.42 -15.30 -13.44
N SER A 84 -17.12 -15.52 -14.70
CA SER A 84 -17.09 -16.85 -15.33
C SER A 84 -15.96 -17.76 -14.83
N ILE A 85 -15.01 -17.22 -14.07
CA ILE A 85 -13.80 -17.93 -13.61
C ILE A 85 -13.97 -18.42 -12.15
N GLY A 86 -15.09 -18.05 -11.50
CA GLY A 86 -15.38 -18.48 -10.14
C GLY A 86 -14.73 -17.63 -9.04
N CYS A 87 -14.09 -16.54 -9.38
CA CYS A 87 -13.67 -15.55 -8.40
C CYS A 87 -14.87 -14.81 -7.82
N VAL A 88 -14.92 -14.66 -6.50
CA VAL A 88 -16.02 -13.99 -5.82
C VAL A 88 -15.69 -12.51 -5.64
N ASN A 89 -16.45 -11.67 -6.34
CA ASN A 89 -16.50 -10.25 -6.07
C ASN A 89 -17.87 -9.92 -5.48
N PHE A 90 -17.94 -9.09 -4.47
CA PHE A 90 -19.21 -8.75 -3.84
C PHE A 90 -19.23 -7.33 -3.30
N ALA A 91 -20.43 -6.79 -3.18
CA ALA A 91 -20.72 -5.51 -2.55
C ALA A 91 -21.50 -5.72 -1.25
N ALA A 92 -21.10 -4.98 -0.21
CA ALA A 92 -21.83 -4.87 1.04
C ALA A 92 -22.25 -3.40 1.24
N SER A 93 -23.55 -3.10 1.18
CA SER A 93 -24.07 -1.74 1.16
C SER A 93 -25.08 -1.46 2.26
N LEU A 94 -25.25 -0.18 2.63
CA LEU A 94 -26.25 0.24 3.62
C LEU A 94 -27.67 0.08 3.10
N TYR A 95 -27.90 0.32 1.82
CA TYR A 95 -29.16 0.13 1.12
C TYR A 95 -28.98 -0.80 -0.07
N PRO A 96 -30.01 -1.52 -0.52
CA PRO A 96 -29.95 -2.25 -1.78
C PRO A 96 -29.45 -1.36 -2.92
N LEU A 97 -28.58 -1.89 -3.79
CA LEU A 97 -28.02 -1.11 -4.90
C LEU A 97 -29.09 -0.72 -5.91
N GLU A 98 -30.17 -1.50 -6.00
CA GLU A 98 -31.34 -1.24 -6.85
C GLU A 98 -32.05 0.09 -6.52
N ASN A 99 -31.85 0.63 -5.31
CA ASN A 99 -32.36 1.94 -4.92
C ASN A 99 -31.70 3.08 -5.68
N ASN A 100 -30.63 2.80 -6.39
CA ASN A 100 -29.87 3.72 -7.24
C ASN A 100 -29.50 5.05 -6.58
N LYS A 101 -29.30 5.06 -5.25
CA LYS A 101 -28.84 6.23 -4.52
C LYS A 101 -27.41 6.60 -4.95
N PRO A 102 -27.05 7.90 -4.98
CA PRO A 102 -25.65 8.32 -5.10
C PRO A 102 -24.81 7.57 -4.07
N ASN A 103 -23.67 6.99 -4.48
CA ASN A 103 -22.98 5.98 -3.68
C ASN A 103 -21.52 6.36 -3.40
N ILE A 104 -21.13 6.26 -2.14
CA ILE A 104 -19.73 6.32 -1.70
C ILE A 104 -19.21 4.88 -1.65
N VAL A 105 -18.30 4.53 -2.53
CA VAL A 105 -17.77 3.17 -2.66
C VAL A 105 -16.40 3.09 -2.04
N PHE A 106 -16.22 2.22 -1.05
CA PHE A 106 -14.93 1.81 -0.52
C PHE A 106 -14.49 0.53 -1.22
N LEU A 107 -13.45 0.61 -2.03
CA LEU A 107 -12.90 -0.50 -2.79
C LEU A 107 -11.79 -1.19 -1.99
N ASN A 108 -11.90 -2.50 -1.83
CA ASN A 108 -10.92 -3.35 -1.17
C ASN A 108 -10.67 -4.60 -1.99
N HIS A 109 -9.43 -5.09 -1.99
CA HIS A 109 -9.14 -6.43 -2.48
C HIS A 109 -8.99 -7.44 -1.35
N MET A 110 -9.34 -8.68 -1.63
CA MET A 110 -9.31 -9.78 -0.67
C MET A 110 -8.07 -10.65 -0.81
N ASP A 111 -7.45 -10.60 -1.97
CA ASP A 111 -6.24 -11.37 -2.23
C ASP A 111 -5.00 -10.77 -1.56
N VAL A 112 -3.98 -11.59 -1.47
CA VAL A 112 -2.68 -11.24 -0.94
C VAL A 112 -1.59 -11.89 -1.78
N VAL A 113 -0.42 -11.28 -1.87
CA VAL A 113 0.75 -11.90 -2.50
C VAL A 113 1.19 -13.15 -1.73
N PRO A 114 1.84 -14.13 -2.40
CA PRO A 114 2.37 -15.32 -1.76
C PRO A 114 3.25 -15.01 -0.54
N VAL A 115 3.21 -15.89 0.45
CA VAL A 115 3.98 -15.71 1.70
C VAL A 115 5.49 -15.91 1.53
N GLY A 116 5.89 -16.58 0.44
CA GLY A 116 7.29 -16.92 0.20
C GLY A 116 7.86 -17.91 1.21
N ASP A 117 9.14 -17.78 1.52
CA ASP A 117 9.80 -18.63 2.52
C ASP A 117 9.32 -18.30 3.93
N THR A 118 8.56 -19.20 4.52
CA THR A 118 7.97 -19.03 5.86
C THR A 118 9.01 -19.04 6.98
N SER A 119 10.21 -19.55 6.75
CA SER A 119 11.30 -19.53 7.73
C SER A 119 11.83 -18.12 8.03
N LEU A 120 11.59 -17.18 7.12
CA LEU A 120 11.99 -15.77 7.27
C LEU A 120 10.99 -14.94 8.08
N TRP A 121 9.84 -15.50 8.44
CA TRP A 121 8.82 -14.81 9.21
C TRP A 121 9.08 -14.91 10.71
N ILE A 122 9.01 -13.78 11.43
CA ILE A 122 9.10 -13.74 12.91
C ILE A 122 7.94 -14.50 13.56
N TYR A 123 6.74 -14.38 12.97
CA TYR A 123 5.54 -15.11 13.33
C TYR A 123 4.93 -15.71 12.07
N PRO A 124 4.34 -16.91 12.13
CA PRO A 124 3.75 -17.53 10.94
C PRO A 124 2.73 -16.58 10.27
N PRO A 125 2.72 -16.48 8.93
CA PRO A 125 1.99 -15.45 8.19
C PRO A 125 0.46 -15.46 8.39
N TYR A 126 -0.11 -16.59 8.78
CA TYR A 126 -1.55 -16.78 9.02
C TYR A 126 -1.88 -17.17 10.47
N SER A 127 -1.05 -16.81 11.45
CA SER A 127 -1.13 -17.31 12.83
C SER A 127 -2.02 -16.51 13.78
N ARG A 128 -2.76 -15.49 13.31
CA ARG A 128 -3.57 -14.60 14.17
C ARG A 128 -2.76 -13.88 15.26
N THR A 129 -1.46 -13.71 15.10
CA THR A 129 -0.60 -13.21 16.16
C THR A 129 -0.80 -11.73 16.42
N ILE A 130 -1.15 -11.41 17.67
CA ILE A 130 -1.12 -10.03 18.19
C ILE A 130 0.01 -9.96 19.21
N ALA A 131 1.10 -9.31 18.85
CA ALA A 131 2.28 -9.23 19.70
C ALA A 131 2.97 -7.86 19.56
N LYS A 132 3.61 -7.41 20.63
CA LYS A 132 4.35 -6.12 20.67
C LYS A 132 3.51 -4.92 20.20
N GLY A 133 2.21 -4.91 20.50
CA GLY A 133 1.28 -3.84 20.12
C GLY A 133 0.94 -3.79 18.63
N LYS A 134 1.17 -4.89 17.88
CA LYS A 134 0.92 -5.01 16.44
C LYS A 134 0.18 -6.30 16.13
N VAL A 135 -0.60 -6.29 15.05
CA VAL A 135 -1.11 -7.50 14.40
C VAL A 135 -0.08 -7.93 13.37
N TRP A 136 0.28 -9.19 13.36
CA TRP A 136 1.31 -9.77 12.49
C TRP A 136 0.67 -10.76 11.53
N GLY A 137 1.02 -10.64 10.25
CA GLY A 137 0.60 -11.60 9.24
C GLY A 137 0.56 -11.01 7.83
N ARG A 138 0.41 -11.87 6.83
CA ARG A 138 0.25 -11.51 5.43
C ARG A 138 -1.09 -10.79 5.24
N GLY A 139 -1.09 -9.65 4.52
CA GLY A 139 -2.29 -8.86 4.28
C GLY A 139 -2.63 -7.87 5.41
N THR A 140 -1.85 -7.77 6.50
CA THR A 140 -2.14 -6.84 7.61
C THR A 140 -2.20 -5.39 7.18
N LEU A 141 -1.36 -4.96 6.25
CA LEU A 141 -1.36 -3.62 5.68
C LEU A 141 -2.05 -3.59 4.32
N ASP A 142 -1.70 -4.51 3.47
CA ASP A 142 -2.12 -4.65 2.11
C ASP A 142 -2.94 -5.95 1.95
N ASN A 143 -4.27 -5.92 1.89
CA ASN A 143 -5.17 -4.78 2.05
C ASN A 143 -6.16 -5.02 3.22
N LYS A 144 -6.12 -6.22 3.88
CA LYS A 144 -7.09 -6.64 4.92
C LYS A 144 -7.22 -5.64 6.07
N GLY A 145 -6.13 -4.95 6.45
CA GLY A 145 -6.16 -3.94 7.50
C GLY A 145 -6.97 -2.71 7.12
N ILE A 146 -6.86 -2.24 5.88
CA ILE A 146 -7.64 -1.13 5.34
C ILE A 146 -9.11 -1.53 5.25
N ALA A 147 -9.40 -2.74 4.75
CA ALA A 147 -10.76 -3.28 4.69
C ALA A 147 -11.42 -3.26 6.07
N VAL A 148 -10.74 -3.77 7.10
CA VAL A 148 -11.29 -3.80 8.47
C VAL A 148 -11.52 -2.39 9.02
N MET A 149 -10.62 -1.45 8.76
CA MET A 149 -10.79 -0.05 9.16
C MET A 149 -12.06 0.54 8.54
N GLN A 150 -12.30 0.31 7.24
CA GLN A 150 -13.47 0.80 6.52
C GLN A 150 -14.75 0.10 7.01
N ILE A 151 -14.73 -1.21 7.22
CA ILE A 151 -15.87 -1.99 7.78
C ILE A 151 -16.33 -1.38 9.11
N PHE A 152 -15.42 -1.19 10.05
CA PHE A 152 -15.76 -0.64 11.36
C PHE A 152 -16.14 0.85 11.34
N ALA A 153 -15.71 1.58 10.32
CA ALA A 153 -16.18 2.95 10.10
C ALA A 153 -17.61 3.00 9.57
N VAL A 154 -17.91 2.19 8.54
CA VAL A 154 -19.23 2.17 7.89
C VAL A 154 -20.29 1.52 8.77
N GLU A 155 -19.94 0.50 9.56
CA GLU A 155 -20.84 -0.17 10.50
C GLU A 155 -21.60 0.82 11.40
N LYS A 156 -20.96 1.91 11.79
CA LYS A 156 -21.58 2.94 12.65
C LYS A 156 -22.76 3.65 11.99
N PHE A 157 -22.89 3.57 10.68
CA PHE A 157 -23.97 4.19 9.93
C PHE A 157 -25.19 3.28 9.71
N ILE A 158 -25.06 1.97 9.99
CA ILE A 158 -26.17 1.01 9.76
C ILE A 158 -27.41 1.38 10.59
N ASP A 159 -27.23 1.66 11.87
CA ASP A 159 -28.35 2.04 12.73
C ASP A 159 -28.92 3.40 12.37
N LEU A 160 -28.11 4.30 11.86
CA LEU A 160 -28.58 5.59 11.33
C LEU A 160 -29.38 5.37 10.06
N ALA A 161 -28.91 4.55 9.13
CA ALA A 161 -29.60 4.23 7.87
C ALA A 161 -30.97 3.55 8.09
N LYS A 162 -31.11 2.76 9.18
CA LYS A 162 -32.40 2.17 9.57
C LYS A 162 -33.40 3.19 10.12
N LYS A 163 -32.94 4.28 10.71
CA LYS A 163 -33.76 5.30 11.36
C LYS A 163 -34.05 6.51 10.48
N THR A 164 -33.16 6.79 9.56
CA THR A 164 -33.20 7.98 8.72
C THR A 164 -32.83 7.61 7.29
N ASP A 165 -33.60 8.06 6.32
CA ASP A 165 -33.24 7.86 4.92
C ASP A 165 -32.07 8.77 4.56
N LEU A 166 -30.87 8.16 4.43
CA LEU A 166 -29.66 8.88 4.09
C LEU A 166 -29.68 9.29 2.60
N PRO A 167 -29.17 10.46 2.25
CA PRO A 167 -29.14 10.92 0.85
C PRO A 167 -28.16 10.12 -0.02
N TYR A 168 -27.23 9.38 0.59
CA TYR A 168 -26.23 8.56 -0.09
C TYR A 168 -26.33 7.12 0.38
N ASN A 169 -26.00 6.19 -0.52
CA ASN A 169 -25.59 4.84 -0.14
C ASN A 169 -24.11 4.85 0.21
N VAL A 170 -23.69 3.90 1.03
CA VAL A 170 -22.29 3.61 1.29
C VAL A 170 -22.08 2.13 1.07
N THR A 171 -21.14 1.79 0.21
CA THR A 171 -20.85 0.42 -0.20
C THR A 171 -19.39 0.09 0.08
N ILE A 172 -19.15 -1.08 0.65
CA ILE A 172 -17.82 -1.71 0.69
C ILE A 172 -17.81 -2.75 -0.43
N LEU A 173 -16.99 -2.50 -1.45
CA LEU A 173 -16.80 -3.35 -2.61
C LEU A 173 -15.54 -4.19 -2.38
N CYS A 174 -15.71 -5.50 -2.29
CA CYS A 174 -14.60 -6.45 -2.10
C CYS A 174 -14.35 -7.20 -3.41
N VAL A 175 -13.14 -7.10 -3.93
CA VAL A 175 -12.74 -7.67 -5.21
C VAL A 175 -11.61 -8.68 -5.05
N SER A 176 -11.45 -9.55 -6.05
CA SER A 176 -10.39 -10.56 -6.15
C SER A 176 -9.31 -10.14 -7.15
N GLY A 177 -8.08 -10.69 -7.00
CA GLY A 177 -7.05 -10.66 -8.03
C GLY A 177 -6.40 -9.30 -8.26
N GLU A 178 -6.39 -8.40 -7.30
CA GLU A 178 -5.73 -7.09 -7.42
C GLU A 178 -4.24 -7.25 -7.62
N GLU A 179 -3.59 -8.08 -6.81
CA GLU A 179 -2.14 -8.35 -6.78
C GLU A 179 -1.58 -8.92 -8.11
N THR A 180 -2.48 -9.32 -9.01
CA THR A 180 -2.16 -9.80 -10.36
C THR A 180 -2.77 -8.94 -11.47
N GLY A 181 -3.10 -7.68 -11.15
CA GLY A 181 -3.56 -6.66 -12.10
C GLY A 181 -5.07 -6.54 -12.24
N GLY A 182 -5.86 -7.10 -11.32
CA GLY A 182 -7.29 -6.80 -11.16
C GLY A 182 -8.22 -7.26 -12.28
N LYS A 183 -7.74 -8.10 -13.23
CA LYS A 183 -8.53 -8.54 -14.38
C LYS A 183 -9.82 -9.26 -13.98
N ASN A 184 -9.76 -10.09 -12.93
CA ASN A 184 -10.87 -10.89 -12.42
C ASN A 184 -11.65 -10.18 -11.30
N GLY A 185 -11.28 -8.97 -10.93
CA GLY A 185 -11.84 -8.18 -9.86
C GLY A 185 -12.34 -6.82 -10.36
N SER A 186 -11.60 -5.78 -10.03
CA SER A 186 -11.97 -4.38 -10.30
C SER A 186 -12.25 -4.11 -11.79
N ALA A 187 -11.55 -4.77 -12.72
CA ALA A 187 -11.79 -4.60 -14.15
C ALA A 187 -13.18 -5.13 -14.57
N ILE A 188 -13.61 -6.29 -14.07
CA ILE A 188 -14.94 -6.84 -14.35
C ILE A 188 -16.01 -5.93 -13.77
N VAL A 189 -15.85 -5.50 -12.51
CA VAL A 189 -16.80 -4.59 -11.85
C VAL A 189 -16.91 -3.29 -12.61
N SER A 190 -15.80 -2.68 -12.98
CA SER A 190 -15.78 -1.42 -13.72
C SER A 190 -16.46 -1.52 -15.09
N LYS A 191 -16.22 -2.63 -15.80
CA LYS A 191 -16.75 -2.84 -17.15
C LYS A 191 -18.25 -3.16 -17.16
N ASN A 192 -18.69 -4.04 -16.25
CA ASN A 192 -20.02 -4.67 -16.35
C ASN A 192 -21.03 -4.17 -15.33
N PHE A 193 -20.56 -3.58 -14.22
CA PHE A 193 -21.41 -3.26 -13.07
C PHE A 193 -21.28 -1.82 -12.56
N LYS A 194 -20.47 -0.98 -13.20
CA LYS A 194 -20.23 0.40 -12.75
C LYS A 194 -21.53 1.19 -12.55
N GLU A 195 -22.45 1.08 -13.48
CA GLU A 195 -23.72 1.82 -13.45
C GLU A 195 -24.61 1.36 -12.29
N ASN A 196 -24.53 0.09 -11.87
CA ASN A 196 -25.31 -0.44 -10.75
C ASN A 196 -24.93 0.20 -9.41
N PHE A 197 -23.71 0.74 -9.31
CA PHE A 197 -23.23 1.39 -8.10
C PHE A 197 -23.59 2.87 -8.02
N ASN A 198 -23.91 3.54 -9.12
CA ASN A 198 -24.09 5.00 -9.19
C ASN A 198 -23.01 5.76 -8.37
N PRO A 199 -21.71 5.53 -8.60
CA PRO A 199 -20.66 6.00 -7.73
C PRO A 199 -20.44 7.52 -7.86
N VAL A 200 -20.53 8.24 -6.75
CA VAL A 200 -20.11 9.65 -6.65
C VAL A 200 -18.62 9.74 -6.39
N VAL A 201 -18.11 8.83 -5.57
CA VAL A 201 -16.68 8.72 -5.26
C VAL A 201 -16.34 7.25 -4.99
N VAL A 202 -15.17 6.84 -5.46
CA VAL A 202 -14.57 5.54 -5.14
C VAL A 202 -13.31 5.81 -4.33
N ILE A 203 -13.19 5.18 -3.17
CA ILE A 203 -12.08 5.31 -2.25
C ILE A 203 -11.42 3.93 -2.14
N GLY A 204 -10.25 3.77 -2.74
CA GLY A 204 -9.44 2.57 -2.64
C GLY A 204 -8.37 2.68 -1.57
N GLU A 205 -7.35 1.89 -1.72
CA GLU A 205 -6.11 1.99 -0.97
C GLU A 205 -5.22 3.11 -1.52
N GLY A 206 -4.20 3.49 -0.75
CA GLY A 206 -3.23 4.51 -1.15
C GLY A 206 -3.16 5.65 -0.14
N GLY A 207 -2.23 6.58 -0.43
CA GLY A 207 -1.91 7.65 0.50
C GLY A 207 -1.13 7.15 1.72
N ALA A 208 -0.83 8.06 2.63
CA ALA A 208 -0.15 7.74 3.87
C ALA A 208 -0.52 8.70 4.99
N GLY A 209 -0.67 8.17 6.22
CA GLY A 209 -0.77 8.97 7.43
C GLY A 209 0.61 9.15 8.06
N MET A 210 1.01 10.38 8.31
CA MET A 210 2.30 10.73 8.90
C MET A 210 2.14 11.58 10.14
N LYS A 211 2.92 11.29 11.18
CA LYS A 211 2.99 12.08 12.41
C LYS A 211 4.40 12.61 12.62
N ASN A 212 4.53 13.70 13.36
CA ASN A 212 5.82 14.24 13.81
C ASN A 212 6.78 14.56 12.64
N ILE A 213 6.24 15.12 11.55
CA ILE A 213 7.08 15.53 10.43
C ILE A 213 7.85 16.79 10.82
N ASN A 214 9.15 16.64 11.09
CA ASN A 214 10.01 17.68 11.65
C ASN A 214 9.98 19.03 10.92
N PHE A 215 9.79 19.01 9.59
CA PHE A 215 9.78 20.22 8.78
C PHE A 215 8.38 20.83 8.62
N LEU A 216 7.29 20.10 8.95
CA LEU A 216 5.91 20.59 8.87
C LEU A 216 5.37 20.99 10.25
N SER A 217 5.21 20.01 11.13
CA SER A 217 4.76 20.23 12.51
C SER A 217 4.99 18.98 13.35
N ARG A 218 5.52 19.15 14.58
CA ARG A 218 5.72 18.05 15.53
C ARG A 218 4.43 17.57 16.20
N HIS A 219 3.34 18.32 16.10
CA HIS A 219 2.11 18.07 16.84
C HIS A 219 0.91 17.76 15.96
N LYS A 220 1.03 17.85 14.64
CA LYS A 220 -0.05 17.57 13.69
C LYS A 220 0.15 16.21 13.01
N SER A 221 -0.95 15.52 12.74
CA SER A 221 -0.99 14.39 11.83
C SER A 221 -1.35 14.89 10.43
N PHE A 222 -0.69 14.34 9.41
CA PHE A 222 -0.95 14.64 8.02
C PHE A 222 -1.42 13.35 7.33
N PHE A 223 -2.43 13.47 6.51
CA PHE A 223 -2.93 12.37 5.70
C PHE A 223 -2.80 12.74 4.23
N GLY A 224 -1.99 11.98 3.50
CA GLY A 224 -1.91 12.07 2.05
C GLY A 224 -3.12 11.38 1.43
N ILE A 225 -3.75 12.03 0.46
CA ILE A 225 -4.79 11.44 -0.37
C ILE A 225 -4.21 11.33 -1.78
N SER A 226 -4.14 10.12 -2.33
CA SER A 226 -3.78 9.88 -3.72
C SER A 226 -5.02 10.12 -4.57
N ILE A 227 -4.93 11.06 -5.52
CA ILE A 227 -6.03 11.39 -6.45
C ILE A 227 -5.73 10.92 -7.87
N THR A 228 -4.56 10.36 -8.07
CA THR A 228 -4.10 9.79 -9.32
C THR A 228 -2.97 8.81 -9.06
N GLU A 229 -2.73 7.91 -9.98
CA GLU A 229 -1.67 6.91 -9.92
C GLU A 229 -0.81 7.00 -11.17
N LYS A 230 0.41 6.49 -11.06
CA LYS A 230 1.28 6.31 -12.22
C LYS A 230 0.77 5.19 -13.10
N THR A 231 0.80 5.42 -14.40
CA THR A 231 0.49 4.36 -15.39
C THR A 231 1.59 3.31 -15.37
N LEU A 232 1.21 2.06 -15.22
CA LEU A 232 2.09 0.92 -15.30
C LEU A 232 2.35 0.58 -16.76
N LEU A 233 3.62 0.40 -17.12
CA LEU A 233 4.04 -0.04 -18.44
C LEU A 233 5.22 -1.01 -18.29
N TRP A 234 4.98 -2.27 -18.57
CA TRP A 234 6.05 -3.27 -18.61
C TRP A 234 6.53 -3.46 -20.04
N LEU A 235 7.85 -3.35 -20.22
CA LEU A 235 8.50 -3.48 -21.50
C LEU A 235 9.51 -4.63 -21.47
N LYS A 236 9.57 -5.39 -22.56
CA LYS A 236 10.67 -6.30 -22.85
C LYS A 236 11.56 -5.64 -23.89
N LEU A 237 12.82 -5.44 -23.55
CA LEU A 237 13.89 -5.05 -24.44
C LEU A 237 14.54 -6.33 -24.94
N ASN A 238 14.48 -6.58 -26.23
CA ASN A 238 15.04 -7.75 -26.86
C ASN A 238 16.19 -7.34 -27.78
N TYR A 239 17.36 -7.93 -27.56
CA TYR A 239 18.54 -7.66 -28.36
C TYR A 239 18.95 -8.93 -29.10
N LYS A 240 18.92 -8.88 -30.44
CA LYS A 240 19.15 -10.03 -31.29
C LYS A 240 20.27 -9.79 -32.29
N VAL A 241 21.19 -10.72 -32.40
CA VAL A 241 22.28 -10.73 -33.40
C VAL A 241 22.18 -12.00 -34.25
N GLN A 242 22.76 -11.94 -35.45
CA GLN A 242 22.70 -13.09 -36.37
C GLN A 242 23.81 -14.14 -36.15
N THR A 243 24.80 -13.81 -35.29
CA THR A 243 25.97 -14.68 -35.11
C THR A 243 25.95 -15.37 -33.73
N VAL A 244 26.08 -16.68 -33.73
CA VAL A 244 26.45 -17.49 -32.57
C VAL A 244 27.94 -17.60 -32.46
N GLY A 245 28.45 -17.57 -31.23
CA GLY A 245 29.87 -17.69 -30.99
C GLY A 245 30.20 -18.56 -29.77
N HIS A 246 31.42 -19.07 -29.76
CA HIS A 246 32.01 -19.64 -28.58
C HIS A 246 32.77 -18.55 -27.82
N ALA A 247 32.71 -18.53 -26.51
CA ALA A 247 33.31 -17.47 -25.67
C ALA A 247 34.84 -17.29 -25.90
N SER A 248 35.54 -18.35 -26.37
CA SER A 248 36.96 -18.28 -26.72
C SER A 248 37.26 -17.47 -27.99
N ILE A 249 36.27 -17.25 -28.85
CA ILE A 249 36.41 -16.51 -30.13
C ILE A 249 35.23 -15.52 -30.26
N ALA A 250 35.04 -14.72 -29.22
CA ALA A 250 33.98 -13.72 -29.19
C ALA A 250 34.28 -12.62 -30.21
N GLY A 251 33.32 -12.33 -31.09
CA GLY A 251 33.36 -11.16 -31.93
C GLY A 251 33.32 -9.85 -31.13
N GLN A 252 33.59 -8.73 -31.76
CA GLN A 252 33.49 -7.43 -31.09
C GLN A 252 32.05 -7.07 -30.70
N GLU A 253 31.07 -7.54 -31.44
CA GLU A 253 29.64 -7.29 -31.24
C GLU A 253 28.89 -8.61 -30.99
N TYR A 254 28.19 -8.69 -29.87
CA TYR A 254 27.35 -9.81 -29.47
C TYR A 254 26.19 -9.36 -28.59
N ALA A 255 25.13 -10.15 -28.49
CA ALA A 255 23.86 -9.72 -27.91
C ALA A 255 23.97 -9.19 -26.48
N TYR A 256 24.73 -9.86 -25.60
CA TYR A 256 24.93 -9.38 -24.21
C TYR A 256 25.57 -8.00 -24.17
N LYS A 257 26.60 -7.76 -24.99
CA LYS A 257 27.33 -6.49 -25.01
C LYS A 257 26.41 -5.35 -25.49
N GLY A 258 25.63 -5.58 -26.53
CA GLY A 258 24.65 -4.62 -27.03
C GLY A 258 23.61 -4.26 -25.99
N LEU A 259 22.99 -5.30 -25.36
CA LEU A 259 22.00 -5.08 -24.29
C LEU A 259 22.60 -4.33 -23.10
N ILE A 260 23.77 -4.75 -22.60
CA ILE A 260 24.44 -4.10 -21.46
C ILE A 260 24.72 -2.61 -21.77
N ASN A 261 25.25 -2.30 -22.94
CA ASN A 261 25.52 -0.93 -23.37
C ASN A 261 24.23 -0.09 -23.44
N GLY A 262 23.16 -0.68 -23.95
CA GLY A 262 21.85 -0.04 -23.99
C GLY A 262 21.28 0.24 -22.60
N LEU A 263 21.32 -0.74 -21.71
CA LEU A 263 20.88 -0.60 -20.32
C LEU A 263 21.73 0.42 -19.55
N GLN A 264 23.03 0.46 -19.78
CA GLN A 264 23.90 1.45 -19.17
C GLN A 264 23.53 2.88 -19.59
N LYS A 265 23.21 3.11 -20.86
CA LYS A 265 22.73 4.42 -21.34
C LYS A 265 21.44 4.81 -20.63
N LEU A 266 20.48 3.87 -20.47
CA LEU A 266 19.22 4.13 -19.77
C LEU A 266 19.43 4.45 -18.29
N THR A 267 20.24 3.66 -17.58
CA THR A 267 20.47 3.86 -16.14
C THR A 267 21.25 5.13 -15.81
N ASN A 268 22.09 5.58 -16.73
CA ASN A 268 22.84 6.84 -16.59
C ASN A 268 22.00 8.07 -16.97
N LYS A 269 20.84 7.89 -17.58
CA LYS A 269 19.97 9.00 -17.97
C LYS A 269 19.16 9.49 -16.78
N ASN A 270 19.35 10.75 -16.41
CA ASN A 270 18.49 11.39 -15.42
C ASN A 270 17.10 11.64 -16.03
N GLN A 271 16.06 11.17 -15.34
CA GLN A 271 14.69 11.45 -15.74
C GLN A 271 14.35 12.94 -15.56
N PRO A 272 13.59 13.55 -16.48
CA PRO A 272 13.17 14.93 -16.34
C PRO A 272 12.20 15.09 -15.17
N ILE A 273 12.39 16.18 -14.41
CA ILE A 273 11.42 16.57 -13.37
C ILE A 273 10.20 17.18 -14.05
N MET A 274 9.05 16.59 -13.81
CA MET A 274 7.75 17.01 -14.32
C MET A 274 6.87 17.47 -13.17
N MET A 275 6.46 18.73 -13.19
CA MET A 275 5.56 19.29 -12.18
C MET A 275 4.12 19.12 -12.68
N THR A 276 3.53 17.98 -12.37
CA THR A 276 2.10 17.74 -12.67
C THR A 276 1.21 18.63 -11.80
N GLU A 277 -0.06 18.81 -12.16
CA GLU A 277 -0.99 19.62 -11.38
C GLU A 277 -1.21 19.02 -9.97
N GLU A 278 -1.22 17.68 -9.85
CA GLU A 278 -1.35 16.98 -8.57
C GLU A 278 -0.12 17.21 -7.68
N ALA A 279 1.09 17.12 -8.24
CA ALA A 279 2.33 17.44 -7.53
C ALA A 279 2.35 18.89 -7.06
N LYS A 280 1.91 19.82 -7.89
CA LYS A 280 1.78 21.24 -7.56
C LYS A 280 0.75 21.47 -6.45
N LEU A 281 -0.40 20.81 -6.51
CA LEU A 281 -1.44 20.87 -5.47
C LEU A 281 -0.90 20.37 -4.13
N MET A 282 -0.21 19.24 -4.12
CA MET A 282 0.43 18.66 -2.94
C MET A 282 1.46 19.62 -2.34
N LEU A 283 2.40 20.12 -3.16
CA LEU A 283 3.45 21.02 -2.71
C LEU A 283 2.89 22.36 -2.20
N THR A 284 1.82 22.85 -2.84
CA THR A 284 1.12 24.06 -2.40
C THR A 284 0.46 23.85 -1.05
N SER A 285 -0.19 22.70 -0.83
CA SER A 285 -0.83 22.34 0.43
C SER A 285 0.19 22.20 1.56
N ILE A 286 1.31 21.52 1.31
CA ILE A 286 2.45 21.45 2.23
C ILE A 286 2.97 22.86 2.54
N GLY A 287 3.18 23.68 1.53
CA GLY A 287 3.68 25.04 1.69
C GLY A 287 2.74 25.97 2.48
N LYS A 288 1.42 25.77 2.40
CA LYS A 288 0.44 26.49 3.24
C LYS A 288 0.63 26.13 4.73
N GLU A 289 0.78 24.86 5.04
CA GLU A 289 0.96 24.39 6.42
C GLU A 289 2.32 24.79 7.02
N MET A 290 3.38 24.82 6.20
CA MET A 290 4.71 25.26 6.66
C MET A 290 4.73 26.74 7.01
N GLY A 291 4.04 27.59 6.27
CA GLY A 291 4.08 29.05 6.42
C GLY A 291 5.46 29.69 6.19
N GLY A 292 5.56 31.00 6.37
CA GLY A 292 6.80 31.75 6.28
C GLY A 292 7.54 31.56 4.93
N ILE A 293 8.88 31.81 4.95
CA ILE A 293 9.74 31.74 3.77
C ILE A 293 9.80 30.32 3.18
N LYS A 294 9.89 29.29 4.06
CA LYS A 294 9.91 27.88 3.61
C LYS A 294 8.64 27.52 2.86
N GLY A 295 7.49 27.87 3.41
CA GLY A 295 6.21 27.64 2.75
C GLY A 295 6.08 28.38 1.42
N TYR A 296 6.60 29.60 1.33
CA TYR A 296 6.65 30.34 0.07
C TYR A 296 7.49 29.60 -1.00
N VAL A 297 8.65 29.07 -0.61
CA VAL A 297 9.51 28.29 -1.52
C VAL A 297 8.79 27.04 -2.01
N PHE A 298 8.15 26.27 -1.12
CA PHE A 298 7.40 25.05 -1.48
C PHE A 298 6.27 25.33 -2.48
N LYS A 299 5.53 26.41 -2.29
CA LYS A 299 4.47 26.84 -3.23
C LYS A 299 4.97 27.26 -4.62
N ASN A 300 6.26 27.52 -4.75
CA ASN A 300 6.86 28.09 -5.96
C ASN A 300 8.01 27.25 -6.52
N LEU A 301 8.10 25.96 -6.13
CA LEU A 301 9.18 25.06 -6.57
C LEU A 301 9.24 24.85 -8.09
N GLU A 302 8.15 25.13 -8.81
CA GLU A 302 8.10 25.13 -10.28
C GLU A 302 8.94 26.23 -10.93
N LYS A 303 9.21 27.33 -10.21
CA LYS A 303 9.94 28.47 -10.76
C LYS A 303 11.40 28.14 -11.05
N LYS A 304 11.92 28.67 -12.17
CA LYS A 304 13.29 28.41 -12.64
C LYS A 304 14.36 28.59 -11.56
N ILE A 305 14.20 29.60 -10.68
CA ILE A 305 15.16 29.90 -9.60
C ILE A 305 15.35 28.73 -8.62
N TYR A 306 14.33 27.87 -8.44
CA TYR A 306 14.40 26.74 -7.51
C TYR A 306 14.78 25.42 -8.19
N ARG A 307 14.85 25.35 -9.53
CA ARG A 307 15.09 24.11 -10.28
C ARG A 307 16.37 23.38 -9.89
N SER A 308 17.48 24.10 -9.71
CA SER A 308 18.74 23.46 -9.32
C SER A 308 18.69 22.85 -7.93
N SER A 309 18.03 23.53 -6.99
CA SER A 309 17.82 23.01 -5.64
C SER A 309 16.89 21.80 -5.66
N LEU A 310 15.79 21.89 -6.40
CA LEU A 310 14.82 20.80 -6.57
C LEU A 310 15.51 19.56 -7.16
N LYS A 311 16.26 19.70 -8.25
CA LYS A 311 17.00 18.60 -8.89
C LYS A 311 17.94 17.90 -7.91
N ARG A 312 18.64 18.64 -7.05
CA ARG A 312 19.55 18.07 -6.05
C ARG A 312 18.80 17.25 -4.99
N HIS A 313 17.60 17.69 -4.60
CA HIS A 313 16.77 16.96 -3.63
C HIS A 313 16.10 15.73 -4.25
N VAL A 314 15.60 15.84 -5.47
CA VAL A 314 15.03 14.72 -6.25
C VAL A 314 16.07 13.60 -6.37
N ASN A 315 17.26 13.89 -6.87
CA ASN A 315 18.33 12.89 -7.07
C ASN A 315 18.83 12.23 -5.77
N ARG A 316 18.47 12.75 -4.59
CA ARG A 316 18.88 12.20 -3.28
C ARG A 316 17.76 11.49 -2.53
N ASN A 317 16.54 11.60 -3.00
CA ASN A 317 15.39 11.06 -2.31
C ASN A 317 14.46 10.31 -3.28
N PRO A 318 14.51 8.97 -3.29
CA PRO A 318 13.70 8.16 -4.21
C PRO A 318 12.19 8.42 -4.11
N VAL A 319 11.68 8.80 -2.92
CA VAL A 319 10.27 9.13 -2.74
C VAL A 319 9.91 10.43 -3.48
N ILE A 320 10.74 11.46 -3.38
CA ILE A 320 10.53 12.71 -4.10
C ILE A 320 10.70 12.50 -5.61
N GLU A 321 11.69 11.71 -6.00
CA GLU A 321 11.90 11.31 -7.39
C GLU A 321 10.67 10.61 -7.95
N SER A 322 10.14 9.63 -7.23
CA SER A 322 8.94 8.89 -7.66
C SER A 322 7.70 9.77 -7.82
N LEU A 323 7.61 10.89 -7.11
CA LEU A 323 6.48 11.82 -7.23
C LEU A 323 6.62 12.79 -8.41
N LEU A 324 7.83 13.06 -8.87
CA LEU A 324 8.12 14.14 -9.83
C LEU A 324 8.75 13.65 -11.14
N CYS A 325 9.11 12.37 -11.24
CA CYS A 325 9.76 11.79 -12.43
C CYS A 325 9.07 10.49 -12.84
N ASN A 326 9.18 10.14 -14.11
CA ASN A 326 8.92 8.76 -14.52
C ASN A 326 9.98 7.84 -13.90
N ASN A 327 9.61 6.62 -13.55
CA ASN A 327 10.56 5.60 -13.12
C ASN A 327 10.72 4.56 -14.24
N ILE A 328 11.94 4.20 -14.56
CA ILE A 328 12.28 3.11 -15.48
C ILE A 328 13.27 2.22 -14.74
N THR A 329 12.81 1.04 -14.33
CA THR A 329 13.58 0.12 -13.50
C THR A 329 13.79 -1.20 -14.24
N ILE A 330 15.03 -1.66 -14.32
CA ILE A 330 15.36 -2.98 -14.84
C ILE A 330 14.98 -4.00 -13.76
N THR A 331 14.04 -4.89 -14.05
CA THR A 331 13.56 -5.88 -13.09
C THR A 331 14.05 -7.29 -13.39
N ASN A 332 14.43 -7.55 -14.63
CA ASN A 332 14.97 -8.85 -15.03
C ASN A 332 15.93 -8.71 -16.22
N ILE A 333 16.93 -9.58 -16.28
CA ILE A 333 17.77 -9.80 -17.48
C ILE A 333 17.82 -11.31 -17.70
N ASN A 334 17.42 -11.74 -18.87
CA ASN A 334 17.28 -13.15 -19.21
C ASN A 334 17.92 -13.50 -20.56
N SER A 335 18.37 -14.75 -20.66
CA SER A 335 18.77 -15.36 -21.93
C SER A 335 18.17 -16.76 -22.02
N GLU A 336 17.64 -17.11 -23.17
CA GLU A 336 17.24 -18.48 -23.44
C GLU A 336 18.50 -19.36 -23.57
N ASN A 337 18.47 -20.57 -23.00
CA ASN A 337 19.53 -21.59 -23.13
C ASN A 337 20.90 -21.15 -22.58
N TYR A 338 21.05 -21.08 -21.27
CA TYR A 338 22.33 -20.80 -20.65
C TYR A 338 23.32 -21.97 -20.77
N THR A 339 24.44 -21.73 -21.45
CA THR A 339 25.64 -22.57 -21.45
C THR A 339 26.84 -21.67 -21.18
N PRO A 340 27.72 -21.96 -20.21
CA PRO A 340 28.77 -21.03 -19.78
C PRO A 340 29.76 -20.57 -20.85
N ASN A 341 29.95 -21.37 -21.88
CA ASN A 341 30.93 -21.12 -22.96
C ASN A 341 30.26 -20.73 -24.30
N GLN A 342 28.94 -20.57 -24.34
CA GLN A 342 28.19 -20.18 -25.53
C GLN A 342 27.75 -18.72 -25.46
N ILE A 343 27.88 -18.02 -26.57
CA ILE A 343 27.34 -16.67 -26.73
C ILE A 343 25.95 -16.80 -27.40
N ASN A 344 24.92 -16.39 -26.66
CA ASN A 344 23.55 -16.45 -27.16
C ASN A 344 23.32 -15.39 -28.23
N MET A 345 22.51 -15.75 -29.23
CA MET A 345 22.08 -14.80 -30.29
C MET A 345 21.06 -13.79 -29.77
N GLU A 346 20.35 -14.14 -28.75
CA GLU A 346 19.25 -13.32 -28.22
C GLU A 346 19.32 -13.21 -26.69
N VAL A 347 19.19 -12.01 -26.19
CA VAL A 347 19.14 -11.69 -24.77
C VAL A 347 18.08 -10.63 -24.54
N SER A 348 17.45 -10.63 -23.39
CA SER A 348 16.39 -9.68 -23.10
C SER A 348 16.49 -9.08 -21.70
N ALA A 349 15.93 -7.90 -21.53
CA ALA A 349 15.70 -7.29 -20.23
C ALA A 349 14.23 -6.89 -20.09
N THR A 350 13.71 -6.99 -18.87
CA THR A 350 12.38 -6.47 -18.53
C THR A 350 12.54 -5.16 -17.78
N LEU A 351 11.77 -4.16 -18.21
CA LEU A 351 11.66 -2.87 -17.56
C LEU A 351 10.27 -2.72 -16.92
N ASP A 352 10.22 -2.35 -15.64
CA ASP A 352 9.04 -1.78 -15.00
C ASP A 352 9.12 -0.26 -15.14
N CYS A 353 8.21 0.31 -15.92
CA CYS A 353 8.07 1.74 -16.12
C CYS A 353 6.83 2.23 -15.39
N ARG A 354 7.00 3.24 -14.52
CA ARG A 354 5.93 3.91 -13.80
C ARG A 354 5.84 5.34 -14.30
N LEU A 355 4.82 5.64 -15.09
CA LEU A 355 4.67 6.88 -15.84
C LEU A 355 3.79 7.86 -15.09
N LEU A 356 4.18 9.12 -15.04
CA LEU A 356 3.33 10.18 -14.51
C LEU A 356 2.03 10.30 -15.35
N PRO A 357 0.91 10.71 -14.75
CA PRO A 357 -0.42 10.63 -15.37
C PRO A 357 -0.57 11.31 -16.74
N SER A 358 0.27 12.31 -17.02
CA SER A 358 0.26 13.06 -18.28
C SER A 358 1.14 12.44 -19.38
N VAL A 359 1.86 11.35 -19.09
CA VAL A 359 2.83 10.75 -20.01
C VAL A 359 2.19 9.56 -20.73
N LYS A 360 2.31 9.54 -22.04
CA LYS A 360 1.83 8.44 -22.86
C LYS A 360 2.88 7.32 -22.96
N PRO A 361 2.47 6.06 -22.97
CA PRO A 361 3.39 4.93 -23.17
C PRO A 361 4.29 5.06 -24.39
N GLU A 362 3.73 5.54 -25.50
CA GLU A 362 4.43 5.71 -26.77
C GLU A 362 5.61 6.70 -26.66
N ASP A 363 5.44 7.76 -25.86
CA ASP A 363 6.49 8.77 -25.65
C ASP A 363 7.71 8.14 -24.93
N ILE A 364 7.45 7.26 -23.96
CA ILE A 364 8.51 6.55 -23.22
C ILE A 364 9.21 5.52 -24.09
N ILE A 365 8.48 4.78 -24.90
CA ILE A 365 9.05 3.80 -25.85
C ILE A 365 9.98 4.55 -26.82
N GLN A 366 9.54 5.66 -27.37
CA GLN A 366 10.35 6.50 -28.25
C GLN A 366 11.57 7.09 -27.53
N GLU A 367 11.41 7.50 -26.28
CA GLU A 367 12.51 7.99 -25.44
C GLU A 367 13.59 6.93 -25.20
N ILE A 368 13.17 5.68 -24.93
CA ILE A 368 14.07 4.53 -24.75
C ILE A 368 14.80 4.24 -26.06
N HIS A 369 14.11 4.18 -27.18
CA HIS A 369 14.70 3.99 -28.50
C HIS A 369 15.77 5.05 -28.80
N ASN A 370 15.44 6.32 -28.59
CA ASN A 370 16.36 7.43 -28.83
C ASN A 370 17.58 7.39 -27.88
N CYS A 371 17.37 6.97 -26.65
CA CYS A 371 18.44 6.88 -25.64
C CYS A 371 19.44 5.76 -25.99
N ILE A 372 18.94 4.59 -26.34
CA ILE A 372 19.76 3.43 -26.66
C ILE A 372 20.38 3.61 -28.05
N ASN A 373 19.61 4.09 -28.99
CA ASN A 373 20.01 4.36 -30.40
C ASN A 373 20.75 3.17 -31.00
N ASP A 374 20.10 2.03 -31.06
CA ASP A 374 20.61 0.77 -31.61
C ASP A 374 19.49 0.07 -32.39
N SER A 375 19.74 -0.20 -33.67
CA SER A 375 18.75 -0.80 -34.57
C SER A 375 18.48 -2.30 -34.32
N LEU A 376 19.32 -2.96 -33.53
CA LEU A 376 19.17 -4.36 -33.17
C LEU A 376 18.29 -4.56 -31.93
N LEU A 377 17.86 -3.44 -31.32
CA LEU A 377 16.98 -3.45 -30.16
C LEU A 377 15.52 -3.47 -30.61
N GLU A 378 14.77 -4.47 -30.16
CA GLU A 378 13.32 -4.52 -30.26
C GLU A 378 12.69 -4.24 -28.89
N ILE A 379 11.61 -3.44 -28.85
CA ILE A 379 10.84 -3.17 -27.65
C ILE A 379 9.45 -3.72 -27.82
N THR A 380 8.99 -4.56 -26.87
CA THR A 380 7.64 -5.10 -26.84
C THR A 380 6.96 -4.75 -25.52
N ILE A 381 5.67 -4.45 -25.57
CA ILE A 381 4.84 -4.21 -24.39
C ILE A 381 4.38 -5.56 -23.85
N LEU A 382 4.50 -5.76 -22.51
CA LEU A 382 4.13 -7.01 -21.83
C LEU A 382 2.74 -6.95 -21.18
N ASN A 383 2.18 -5.76 -20.91
CA ASN A 383 0.88 -5.55 -20.25
C ASN A 383 -0.08 -4.68 -21.06
#